data_75c722512ab9f6626c9786328388b9fc
#
_entry.id   75c722512ab9f6626c9786328388b9fc
#
_cell.length_a   1.000
_cell.length_b   1.000
_cell.length_c   1.000
_cell.angle_alpha   90.00
_cell.angle_beta   90.00
_cell.angle_gamma   90.00
#
_symmetry.space_group_name_H-M   'P 1'
#
loop_
_entity.id
_entity.type
_entity.pdbx_description
1 polymer ?
#
loop_
_entity_poly.entity_id
_entity_poly.type
_entity_poly.pdbx_seq_one_letter_code
_entity_poly.pdbx_strand_id
1 'polypeptide(L)' 'MKKTIITVVGNDTVGIIAGVCSYLAENNVNILDISQTIVQEYFNMMMIVDC' A
#
# COMPACT_ATOMS: atom_id res chain seq x y z
N MET A 1 -7.70 17.42 -5.39
CA MET A 1 -7.51 16.00 -5.65
C MET A 1 -6.11 15.74 -6.17
N LYS A 2 -5.35 14.98 -5.47
CA LYS A 2 -3.96 14.75 -5.83
C LYS A 2 -3.67 13.26 -5.78
N LYS A 3 -3.21 12.71 -6.89
CA LYS A 3 -2.87 11.29 -6.98
C LYS A 3 -1.43 11.09 -6.55
N THR A 4 -1.23 10.14 -5.66
CA THR A 4 0.09 9.81 -5.15
C THR A 4 0.31 8.31 -5.29
N ILE A 5 1.51 7.92 -5.67
CA ILE A 5 1.88 6.52 -5.80
C ILE A 5 2.71 6.12 -4.59
N ILE A 6 2.27 5.07 -3.91
CA ILE A 6 2.97 4.54 -2.76
C ILE A 6 3.48 3.15 -3.11
N THR A 7 4.76 2.92 -2.90
CA THR A 7 5.37 1.61 -3.16
C THR A 7 5.92 1.05 -1.85
N VAL A 8 5.59 -0.20 -1.57
CA VAL A 8 6.02 -0.88 -0.35
C VAL A 8 6.67 -2.20 -0.72
N VAL A 9 7.84 -2.47 -0.16
CA VAL A 9 8.57 -3.70 -0.40
C VAL A 9 9.01 -4.27 0.95
N GLY A 10 8.79 -5.55 1.18
CA GLY A 10 9.19 -6.17 2.43
C GLY A 10 8.94 -7.66 2.46
N ASN A 11 9.28 -8.29 3.57
CA ASN A 11 9.12 -9.73 3.75
C ASN A 11 7.87 -10.12 4.51
N ASP A 12 7.30 -9.21 5.29
CA ASP A 12 6.13 -9.48 6.12
C ASP A 12 4.89 -8.87 5.48
N THR A 13 4.21 -9.70 4.69
CA THR A 13 3.04 -9.24 3.92
C THR A 13 1.93 -8.74 4.84
N VAL A 14 1.61 -9.51 5.87
CA VAL A 14 0.46 -9.21 6.73
C VAL A 14 0.68 -7.93 7.52
N GLY A 15 1.83 -7.80 8.15
CA GLY A 15 2.14 -6.62 8.96
C GLY A 15 2.22 -5.36 8.13
N ILE A 16 2.81 -5.45 6.94
CA ILE A 16 2.96 -4.31 6.07
C ILE A 16 1.60 -3.81 5.58
N ILE A 17 0.75 -4.72 5.09
CA ILE A 17 -0.56 -4.34 4.59
C ILE A 17 -1.40 -3.71 5.70
N ALA A 18 -1.42 -4.33 6.87
CA ALA A 18 -2.21 -3.81 7.99
C ALA A 18 -1.74 -2.42 8.40
N GLY A 19 -0.43 -2.23 8.50
CA GLY A 19 0.12 -0.94 8.89
C GLY A 19 -0.19 0.16 7.89
N VAL A 20 0.00 -0.12 6.61
CA VAL A 20 -0.24 0.88 5.57
C VAL A 20 -1.73 1.22 5.48
N CYS A 21 -2.60 0.21 5.50
CA CYS A 21 -4.03 0.45 5.40
C CYS A 21 -4.55 1.22 6.61
N SER A 22 -4.07 0.91 7.82
CA SER A 22 -4.46 1.64 9.01
C SER A 22 -4.04 3.10 8.94
N TYR A 23 -2.82 3.34 8.49
CA TYR A 23 -2.31 4.69 8.35
C TYR A 23 -3.15 5.51 7.38
N LEU A 24 -3.48 4.95 6.23
CA LEU A 24 -4.28 5.64 5.23
C LEU A 24 -5.69 5.91 5.73
N ALA A 25 -6.27 4.95 6.43
CA ALA A 25 -7.61 5.12 6.99
C ALA A 25 -7.65 6.25 8.02
N GLU A 26 -6.64 6.33 8.87
CA GLU A 26 -6.56 7.38 9.88
C GLU A 26 -6.43 8.77 9.27
N ASN A 27 -5.85 8.86 8.09
CA ASN A 27 -5.63 10.13 7.41
C ASN A 27 -6.67 10.43 6.34
N ASN A 28 -7.73 9.64 6.28
CA ASN A 28 -8.83 9.83 5.31
C ASN A 28 -8.34 9.83 3.87
N VAL A 29 -7.40 8.96 3.56
CA VAL A 29 -6.86 8.85 2.22
C VAL A 29 -7.62 7.78 1.45
N ASN A 30 -8.12 8.12 0.28
CA ASN A 30 -8.82 7.17 -0.57
C ASN A 30 -7.83 6.37 -1.40
N ILE A 31 -8.04 5.05 -1.41
CA ILE A 31 -7.23 4.16 -2.25
C ILE A 31 -7.95 3.98 -3.57
N LEU A 32 -7.30 4.39 -4.65
CA LEU A 32 -7.89 4.33 -5.98
C LEU A 32 -7.56 3.02 -6.69
N ASP A 33 -6.36 2.48 -6.45
CA ASP A 33 -5.93 1.25 -7.09
C ASP A 33 -4.83 0.61 -6.26
N ILE A 34 -4.80 -0.72 -6.24
CA ILE A 34 -3.76 -1.48 -5.56
C ILE A 34 -3.30 -2.60 -6.49
N SER A 35 -1.99 -2.74 -6.61
CA SER A 35 -1.38 -3.82 -7.35
C SER A 35 -0.30 -4.45 -6.47
N GLN A 36 -0.33 -5.77 -6.31
CA GLN A 36 0.65 -6.45 -5.47
C GLN A 36 1.18 -7.68 -6.16
N THR A 37 2.44 -7.96 -5.92
CA THR A 37 3.13 -9.09 -6.51
C THR A 37 4.05 -9.70 -5.46
N ILE A 38 4.13 -11.03 -5.45
CA ILE A 38 5.04 -11.74 -4.58
C ILE A 38 6.10 -12.39 -5.44
N VAL A 39 7.36 -12.01 -5.19
CA VAL A 39 8.50 -12.58 -5.91
C VAL A 39 9.34 -13.32 -4.89
N GLN A 40 9.36 -14.66 -4.98
CA GLN A 40 9.99 -15.53 -4.02
C GLN A 40 9.40 -15.26 -2.62
N GLU A 41 10.18 -14.74 -1.69
CA GLU A 41 9.69 -14.44 -0.35
C GLU A 41 9.48 -12.93 -0.14
N TYR A 42 9.61 -12.15 -1.19
CA TYR A 42 9.49 -10.70 -1.08
C TYR A 42 8.13 -10.24 -1.59
N PHE A 43 7.53 -9.38 -0.80
CA PHE A 43 6.24 -8.76 -1.11
C PHE A 43 6.47 -7.38 -1.71
N ASN A 44 5.83 -7.12 -2.83
CA ASN A 44 5.92 -5.82 -3.50
C ASN A 44 4.51 -5.31 -3.74
N MET A 45 4.20 -4.14 -3.22
CA MET A 45 2.87 -3.56 -3.37
C MET A 45 3.00 -2.13 -3.87
N MET A 46 2.17 -1.79 -4.86
CA MET A 46 2.07 -0.42 -5.34
C MET A 46 0.61 0.00 -5.28
N MET A 47 0.36 1.18 -4.75
CA MET A 47 -1.01 1.69 -4.70
C MET A 47 -1.07 3.14 -5.14
N ILE A 48 -2.20 3.49 -5.71
CA ILE A 48 -2.48 4.86 -6.12
C ILE A 48 -3.55 5.39 -5.17
N VAL A 49 -3.26 6.49 -4.51
CA VAL A 49 -4.16 7.07 -3.54
C VAL A 49 -4.49 8.50 -3.90
N ASP A 50 -5.59 8.97 -3.34
CA ASP A 50 -6.07 10.34 -3.53
C ASP A 50 -6.02 11.04 -2.19
N CYS A 51 -5.12 12.00 -2.06
CA CYS A 51 -5.01 12.81 -0.84
C CYS A 51 -4.91 14.33 -1.17
#